data_ac0a328300e1a589204d0702350f0885
#
_entry.id   ac0a328300e1a589204d0702350f0885
#
_cell.length_a   1.000
_cell.length_b   1.000
_cell.length_c   1.000
_cell.angle_alpha   90.00
_cell.angle_beta   90.00
_cell.angle_gamma   90.00
#
_symmetry.space_group_name_H-M   'P 1'
#
loop_
_entity.id
_entity.type
_entity.pdbx_description
1 polymer ?
#
loop_
_entity_poly.entity_id
_entity_poly.type
_entity_poly.pdbx_seq_one_letter_code
_entity_poly.pdbx_strand_id
1 'polypeptide(L)'
;MASAIAMAAIAAASMTLVACGGGGSGSSGFFPVAPPPPPPPAPPPAADGPMVRQTTAGKIEGVDDSAGTGTLSWKGVSFAQAPVGALRWAPPADPKAWEGVRSAAKFGRSCAQGGRYFSPAPDDAPFGLGTREGFGKPVGDEDCLTLNIWRPSGDAAKLPVIVYIYGGSNISGYTADPGYDGAQLAKRGNAVVVTINYRLGVLGWLDLPQLKNGEAKNDSGNFALLDQMQALKFIQANIGAFGGDAGNVTVMGQSAGAVNTWGLVVSSASAGLLHKAVPLSGGMAFSTRATAQTYSKGLLAAIAIADGKAVDTTSANAWVASQTNAQIATYLRGLPADKLLTIVLANPQLGNAPAPIEDGTILPVNSRAEVDAGRFNKVPMLIGNTRDEGTLFANLFGTFTGQGLGFKPTDYERFGLQYNFNPDAPVTLTEADLINAPYLPVGKPLTGWKAASDFATNAIFLNGLPAQIDSVAKYLPTKTWYYRFDWSQQVAPFNTVYGATHGLDTVFMFHNFGTNIFSFAYGEA
;
A
#
# COMPACT_ATOMS: atom_id res chain seq x y z
N MET A 1 49.10 -0.07 1.87
CA MET A 1 49.84 0.43 0.72
C MET A 1 48.97 1.43 0.01
N ALA A 2 49.45 2.65 -0.03
CA ALA A 2 48.83 3.86 -0.44
C ALA A 2 48.87 4.06 -1.96
N SER A 3 47.94 4.85 -2.47
CA SER A 3 48.04 5.84 -3.57
C SER A 3 46.66 6.47 -3.73
N ALA A 4 46.32 7.65 -3.27
CA ALA A 4 46.72 9.02 -3.64
C ALA A 4 46.27 9.38 -5.08
N ILE A 5 45.16 10.06 -5.29
CA ILE A 5 44.83 11.50 -5.34
C ILE A 5 45.44 12.27 -6.52
N ALA A 6 44.63 12.96 -7.28
CA ALA A 6 44.96 14.26 -7.87
C ALA A 6 43.67 15.10 -8.06
N MET A 7 43.56 16.17 -7.27
CA MET A 7 42.74 17.36 -7.56
C MET A 7 43.48 18.27 -8.55
N ALA A 8 42.77 18.81 -9.54
CA ALA A 8 43.25 19.96 -10.32
C ALA A 8 42.30 21.14 -10.14
N ALA A 9 42.79 22.16 -9.44
CA ALA A 9 42.18 23.48 -9.37
C ALA A 9 42.71 24.34 -10.50
N ILE A 10 41.81 25.01 -11.24
CA ILE A 10 42.15 26.02 -12.22
C ILE A 10 41.85 27.38 -11.62
N ALA A 11 42.92 28.14 -11.34
CA ALA A 11 42.86 29.55 -10.96
C ALA A 11 42.86 30.44 -12.19
N ALA A 12 41.89 31.34 -12.28
CA ALA A 12 41.88 32.40 -13.27
C ALA A 12 42.71 33.58 -12.76
N ALA A 13 43.77 33.93 -13.47
CA ALA A 13 44.59 35.10 -13.20
C ALA A 13 44.08 36.31 -14.03
N SER A 14 43.70 37.37 -13.35
CA SER A 14 43.39 38.67 -13.95
C SER A 14 44.71 39.45 -14.12
N MET A 15 45.06 39.79 -15.36
CA MET A 15 46.15 40.72 -15.63
C MET A 15 45.60 42.12 -15.85
N THR A 16 45.94 43.03 -14.98
CA THR A 16 45.83 44.49 -15.16
C THR A 16 47.06 44.99 -15.86
N LEU A 17 46.90 45.59 -17.03
CA LEU A 17 47.95 46.37 -17.72
C LEU A 17 47.74 47.86 -17.40
N VAL A 18 48.75 48.45 -16.76
CA VAL A 18 48.93 49.91 -16.66
C VAL A 18 49.77 50.33 -17.83
N ALA A 19 49.29 51.28 -18.64
CA ALA A 19 50.08 51.95 -19.64
C ALA A 19 50.12 53.46 -19.34
N CYS A 20 51.32 53.99 -19.15
CA CYS A 20 51.63 55.43 -19.08
C CYS A 20 51.81 56.06 -20.42
N GLY A 21 51.33 57.20 -20.55
CA GLY A 21 51.29 58.33 -21.35
C GLY A 21 52.25 58.60 -22.50
N GLY A 22 51.75 59.36 -23.45
CA GLY A 22 52.48 60.06 -24.48
C GLY A 22 51.50 60.78 -25.41
N GLY A 23 51.48 62.09 -25.37
CA GLY A 23 50.57 62.95 -26.15
C GLY A 23 50.81 62.96 -27.67
N GLY A 24 49.74 63.10 -28.39
CA GLY A 24 49.70 63.32 -29.82
C GLY A 24 48.29 63.65 -30.26
N SER A 25 48.07 64.92 -30.66
CA SER A 25 46.81 65.40 -31.23
C SER A 25 46.57 64.80 -32.63
N GLY A 26 45.57 63.99 -32.73
CA GLY A 26 45.04 63.47 -33.99
C GLY A 26 43.54 63.19 -33.83
N SER A 27 42.70 63.87 -34.60
CA SER A 27 41.25 63.67 -34.68
C SER A 27 40.96 62.32 -35.28
N SER A 28 40.66 61.37 -34.46
CA SER A 28 40.17 60.07 -34.87
C SER A 28 38.66 60.05 -34.77
N GLY A 29 38.00 59.89 -35.92
CA GLY A 29 36.57 59.68 -35.99
C GLY A 29 36.14 58.43 -35.20
N PHE A 30 35.19 58.61 -34.34
CA PHE A 30 34.53 57.52 -33.65
C PHE A 30 33.68 56.70 -34.63
N PHE A 31 34.12 55.51 -35.02
CA PHE A 31 33.25 54.55 -35.68
C PHE A 31 32.41 53.90 -34.58
N PRO A 32 31.07 53.98 -34.65
CA PRO A 32 30.24 53.25 -33.70
C PRO A 32 30.44 51.74 -33.95
N VAL A 33 30.96 51.03 -32.96
CA VAL A 33 30.99 49.54 -32.94
C VAL A 33 29.57 49.10 -32.93
N ALA A 34 29.11 48.38 -33.94
CA ALA A 34 27.79 47.79 -33.99
C ALA A 34 27.64 46.85 -32.78
N PRO A 35 26.49 46.85 -32.09
CA PRO A 35 26.24 45.88 -31.01
C PRO A 35 26.37 44.46 -31.55
N PRO A 36 26.87 43.50 -30.75
CA PRO A 36 26.94 42.10 -31.17
C PRO A 36 25.54 41.62 -31.56
N PRO A 37 25.41 40.76 -32.57
CA PRO A 37 24.12 40.19 -32.94
C PRO A 37 23.51 39.49 -31.74
N PRO A 38 22.17 39.53 -31.57
CA PRO A 38 21.51 38.79 -30.49
C PRO A 38 21.87 37.30 -30.59
N PRO A 39 22.00 36.59 -29.46
CA PRO A 39 22.25 35.16 -29.49
C PRO A 39 21.13 34.45 -30.28
N PRO A 40 21.47 33.39 -31.03
CA PRO A 40 20.45 32.63 -31.75
C PRO A 40 19.34 32.17 -30.79
N PRO A 41 18.09 32.14 -31.21
CA PRO A 41 17.00 31.65 -30.38
C PRO A 41 17.33 30.24 -29.90
N ALA A 42 17.03 29.95 -28.64
CA ALA A 42 17.21 28.61 -28.08
C ALA A 42 16.47 27.59 -28.96
N PRO A 43 17.05 26.42 -29.24
CA PRO A 43 16.37 25.39 -30.02
C PRO A 43 15.04 25.06 -29.34
N PRO A 44 13.98 24.80 -30.11
CA PRO A 44 12.70 24.40 -29.53
C PRO A 44 12.92 23.18 -28.63
N PRO A 45 12.17 23.08 -27.51
CA PRO A 45 12.25 21.91 -26.64
C PRO A 45 12.09 20.64 -27.46
N ALA A 46 12.92 19.62 -27.20
CA ALA A 46 12.77 18.33 -27.85
C ALA A 46 11.35 17.80 -27.60
N ALA A 47 10.75 17.22 -28.65
CA ALA A 47 9.43 16.61 -28.53
C ALA A 47 9.46 15.53 -27.45
N ASP A 48 8.41 15.47 -26.62
CA ASP A 48 8.28 14.43 -25.59
C ASP A 48 8.34 13.04 -26.22
N GLY A 49 9.06 12.12 -25.60
CA GLY A 49 9.12 10.71 -26.03
C GLY A 49 7.75 10.02 -25.92
N PRO A 50 7.56 8.91 -26.66
CA PRO A 50 6.26 8.21 -26.72
C PRO A 50 5.78 7.67 -25.36
N MET A 51 6.68 7.51 -24.38
CA MET A 51 6.36 7.06 -23.03
C MET A 51 6.17 8.19 -22.02
N VAL A 52 6.37 9.46 -22.44
CA VAL A 52 6.15 10.61 -21.57
C VAL A 52 4.67 10.92 -21.42
N ARG A 53 4.25 11.12 -20.19
CA ARG A 53 2.86 11.52 -19.85
C ARG A 53 2.88 12.75 -18.97
N GLN A 54 2.01 13.71 -19.30
CA GLN A 54 1.78 14.88 -18.47
C GLN A 54 0.79 14.53 -17.36
N THR A 55 1.18 14.77 -16.12
CA THR A 55 0.29 14.73 -14.94
C THR A 55 0.04 16.14 -14.42
N THR A 56 -0.88 16.28 -13.48
CA THR A 56 -1.15 17.58 -12.80
C THR A 56 0.05 18.10 -12.02
N ALA A 57 1.02 17.26 -11.68
CA ALA A 57 2.22 17.65 -10.93
C ALA A 57 3.46 17.82 -11.81
N GLY A 58 3.52 17.22 -13.01
CA GLY A 58 4.65 17.30 -13.93
C GLY A 58 4.68 16.13 -14.90
N LYS A 59 5.73 16.09 -15.75
CA LYS A 59 5.91 15.02 -16.72
C LYS A 59 6.60 13.82 -16.11
N ILE A 60 6.16 12.63 -16.52
CA ILE A 60 6.77 11.35 -16.15
C ILE A 60 7.01 10.49 -17.38
N GLU A 61 8.06 9.67 -17.35
CA GLU A 61 8.41 8.74 -18.42
C GLU A 61 8.36 7.30 -17.91
N GLY A 62 7.53 6.49 -18.57
CA GLY A 62 7.34 5.09 -18.26
C GLY A 62 8.21 4.14 -19.09
N VAL A 63 7.83 2.87 -19.08
CA VAL A 63 8.50 1.77 -19.77
C VAL A 63 7.56 1.15 -20.80
N ASP A 64 8.07 0.98 -22.03
CA ASP A 64 7.41 0.19 -23.06
C ASP A 64 7.88 -1.27 -22.94
N ASP A 65 6.98 -2.13 -22.49
CA ASP A 65 7.16 -3.58 -22.41
C ASP A 65 6.20 -4.32 -23.38
N SER A 66 5.86 -3.66 -24.48
CA SER A 66 4.96 -4.23 -25.51
C SER A 66 5.48 -5.53 -26.11
N ALA A 67 6.81 -5.68 -26.23
CA ALA A 67 7.45 -6.90 -26.74
C ALA A 67 7.41 -8.06 -25.71
N GLY A 68 7.56 -7.76 -24.44
CA GLY A 68 7.56 -8.77 -23.36
C GLY A 68 6.14 -9.13 -22.89
N THR A 69 5.47 -8.19 -22.25
CA THR A 69 4.16 -8.42 -21.64
C THR A 69 2.97 -8.00 -22.53
N GLY A 70 3.22 -7.19 -23.56
CA GLY A 70 2.17 -6.56 -24.37
C GLY A 70 1.57 -5.33 -23.70
N THR A 71 2.30 -4.70 -22.76
CA THR A 71 1.80 -3.55 -22.00
C THR A 71 2.80 -2.38 -21.96
N LEU A 72 2.29 -1.21 -21.59
CA LEU A 72 3.05 -0.03 -21.20
C LEU A 72 2.87 0.18 -19.70
N SER A 73 3.90 0.65 -18.99
CA SER A 73 3.82 0.85 -17.54
C SER A 73 4.48 2.14 -17.07
N TRP A 74 3.93 2.71 -15.98
CA TRP A 74 4.48 3.83 -15.21
C TRP A 74 4.42 3.44 -13.73
N LYS A 75 5.55 3.32 -13.08
CA LYS A 75 5.70 2.84 -11.71
C LYS A 75 6.26 3.92 -10.80
N GLY A 76 5.91 3.90 -9.51
CA GLY A 76 6.41 4.86 -8.52
C GLY A 76 5.91 6.29 -8.73
N VAL A 77 4.73 6.47 -9.32
CA VAL A 77 4.14 7.78 -9.59
C VAL A 77 3.59 8.37 -8.28
N SER A 78 4.16 9.47 -7.80
CA SER A 78 3.69 10.13 -6.57
C SER A 78 2.32 10.76 -6.78
N PHE A 79 1.33 10.37 -5.98
CA PHE A 79 -0.01 10.95 -5.96
C PHE A 79 -0.25 11.91 -4.78
N ALA A 80 0.70 11.97 -3.84
CA ALA A 80 0.70 12.87 -2.70
C ALA A 80 2.13 13.22 -2.29
N GLN A 81 2.29 14.23 -1.42
CA GLN A 81 3.55 14.51 -0.75
C GLN A 81 3.86 13.41 0.27
N ALA A 82 5.16 13.21 0.54
CA ALA A 82 5.60 12.33 1.61
C ALA A 82 4.96 12.73 2.96
N PRO A 83 4.28 11.81 3.66
CA PRO A 83 3.60 12.09 4.92
C PRO A 83 4.57 12.13 6.11
N VAL A 84 5.60 12.98 6.04
CA VAL A 84 6.66 13.13 7.04
C VAL A 84 6.53 14.43 7.83
N GLY A 85 7.11 14.50 9.00
CA GLY A 85 7.13 15.70 9.83
C GLY A 85 5.71 16.21 10.13
N ALA A 86 5.37 17.41 9.71
CA ALA A 86 4.04 18.00 9.92
C ALA A 86 2.92 17.25 9.20
N LEU A 87 3.23 16.52 8.11
CA LEU A 87 2.27 15.71 7.36
C LEU A 87 2.08 14.29 7.93
N ARG A 88 2.93 13.85 8.88
CA ARG A 88 2.70 12.62 9.62
C ARG A 88 1.42 12.80 10.46
N TRP A 89 0.50 11.84 10.35
CA TRP A 89 -0.86 11.92 10.94
C TRP A 89 -1.62 13.21 10.56
N ALA A 90 -1.53 13.54 9.28
CA ALA A 90 -2.35 14.57 8.64
C ALA A 90 -2.95 14.00 7.35
N PRO A 91 -4.05 14.60 6.83
CA PRO A 91 -4.56 14.27 5.51
C PRO A 91 -3.45 14.39 4.45
N PRO A 92 -3.46 13.55 3.40
CA PRO A 92 -2.49 13.65 2.32
C PRO A 92 -2.63 14.99 1.60
N ALA A 93 -1.50 15.58 1.22
CA ALA A 93 -1.43 16.78 0.42
C ALA A 93 -1.08 16.45 -1.03
N ASP A 94 -1.56 17.25 -1.98
CA ASP A 94 -1.24 17.09 -3.40
C ASP A 94 0.27 17.03 -3.64
N PRO A 95 0.75 16.25 -4.62
CA PRO A 95 2.17 16.18 -4.93
C PRO A 95 2.71 17.56 -5.33
N LYS A 96 3.93 17.89 -4.91
CA LYS A 96 4.59 19.12 -5.34
C LYS A 96 4.86 19.06 -6.85
N ALA A 97 4.54 20.14 -7.55
CA ALA A 97 4.87 20.27 -8.96
C ALA A 97 6.39 20.20 -9.18
N TRP A 98 6.79 19.68 -10.34
CA TRP A 98 8.19 19.60 -10.76
C TRP A 98 8.35 19.99 -12.22
N GLU A 99 9.56 20.44 -12.55
CA GLU A 99 9.99 20.70 -13.90
C GLU A 99 10.72 19.49 -14.50
N GLY A 100 10.77 19.43 -15.82
CA GLY A 100 11.41 18.34 -16.56
C GLY A 100 10.60 17.04 -16.52
N VAL A 101 11.24 15.95 -16.92
CA VAL A 101 10.65 14.61 -17.00
C VAL A 101 11.25 13.74 -15.90
N ARG A 102 10.41 13.18 -15.03
CA ARG A 102 10.83 12.21 -14.01
C ARG A 102 10.64 10.79 -14.52
N SER A 103 11.59 9.91 -14.18
CA SER A 103 11.47 8.49 -14.49
C SER A 103 10.36 7.85 -13.64
N ALA A 104 9.51 7.07 -14.30
CA ALA A 104 8.49 6.21 -13.72
C ALA A 104 8.73 4.73 -14.13
N ALA A 105 10.00 4.32 -14.19
CA ALA A 105 10.41 2.98 -14.59
C ALA A 105 10.45 1.98 -13.43
N LYS A 106 10.49 2.44 -12.19
CA LYS A 106 10.65 1.59 -10.99
C LYS A 106 9.52 1.84 -10.01
N PHE A 107 9.18 0.82 -9.24
CA PHE A 107 8.28 0.98 -8.09
C PHE A 107 8.82 2.04 -7.13
N GLY A 108 7.90 2.76 -6.47
CA GLY A 108 8.24 3.63 -5.35
C GLY A 108 8.55 2.83 -4.09
N ARG A 109 8.97 3.53 -3.04
CA ARG A 109 9.21 2.91 -1.72
C ARG A 109 7.92 2.32 -1.18
N SER A 110 8.05 1.19 -0.49
CA SER A 110 6.96 0.59 0.27
C SER A 110 6.68 1.40 1.53
N CYS A 111 5.43 1.44 2.01
CA CYS A 111 5.11 2.20 3.22
C CYS A 111 5.71 1.54 4.47
N ALA A 112 6.16 2.37 5.40
CA ALA A 112 6.79 1.97 6.64
C ALA A 112 5.89 1.03 7.46
N GLN A 113 6.41 -0.14 7.83
CA GLN A 113 5.67 -1.25 8.44
C GLN A 113 6.58 -2.18 9.23
N GLY A 114 6.01 -3.03 10.08
CA GLY A 114 6.74 -4.14 10.68
C GLY A 114 6.91 -5.27 9.67
N GLY A 115 8.14 -5.75 9.50
CA GLY A 115 8.44 -6.84 8.58
C GLY A 115 7.79 -8.15 9.01
N ARG A 116 7.11 -8.79 8.08
CA ARG A 116 6.40 -10.07 8.22
C ARG A 116 6.14 -10.69 6.84
N TYR A 117 5.33 -11.74 6.80
CA TYR A 117 5.09 -12.55 5.60
C TYR A 117 4.66 -11.75 4.36
N PHE A 118 3.84 -10.70 4.52
CA PHE A 118 3.34 -9.85 3.43
C PHE A 118 4.05 -8.49 3.34
N SER A 119 5.23 -8.36 3.92
CA SER A 119 6.00 -7.12 3.89
C SER A 119 7.06 -7.12 2.78
N PRO A 120 7.54 -5.95 2.37
CA PRO A 120 8.67 -5.88 1.44
C PRO A 120 9.94 -6.44 2.06
N ALA A 121 10.89 -6.79 1.23
CA ALA A 121 12.26 -7.04 1.65
C ALA A 121 12.89 -5.75 2.21
N PRO A 122 13.93 -5.85 3.07
CA PRO A 122 14.71 -4.68 3.47
C PRO A 122 15.19 -3.87 2.25
N ASP A 123 15.20 -2.56 2.39
CA ASP A 123 15.58 -1.59 1.35
C ASP A 123 14.78 -1.71 0.03
N ASP A 124 13.56 -2.27 0.11
CA ASP A 124 12.72 -2.58 -1.05
C ASP A 124 13.45 -3.44 -2.11
N ALA A 125 14.33 -4.33 -1.67
CA ALA A 125 14.96 -5.31 -2.54
C ALA A 125 13.87 -6.18 -3.22
N PRO A 126 14.16 -6.74 -4.40
CA PRO A 126 13.20 -7.61 -5.09
C PRO A 126 12.72 -8.75 -4.19
N PHE A 127 11.43 -9.10 -4.34
CA PHE A 127 10.82 -10.20 -3.60
C PHE A 127 11.65 -11.48 -3.76
N GLY A 128 12.00 -12.11 -2.64
CA GLY A 128 12.85 -13.27 -2.62
C GLY A 128 13.10 -13.80 -1.22
N LEU A 129 13.98 -14.78 -1.08
CA LEU A 129 14.36 -15.34 0.24
C LEU A 129 14.88 -14.27 1.20
N GLY A 130 15.48 -13.18 0.69
CA GLY A 130 15.91 -12.01 1.47
C GLY A 130 14.77 -11.28 2.19
N THR A 131 13.54 -11.42 1.74
CA THR A 131 12.36 -10.79 2.39
C THR A 131 12.27 -11.17 3.87
N ARG A 132 12.62 -12.40 4.23
CA ARG A 132 12.62 -12.90 5.61
C ARG A 132 13.61 -12.17 6.53
N GLU A 133 14.64 -11.54 5.99
CA GLU A 133 15.63 -10.78 6.78
C GLU A 133 15.02 -9.56 7.45
N GLY A 134 13.89 -9.07 6.90
CA GLY A 134 13.08 -8.01 7.48
C GLY A 134 12.14 -8.46 8.60
N PHE A 135 11.90 -9.75 8.79
CA PHE A 135 10.91 -10.23 9.76
C PHE A 135 11.23 -9.78 11.19
N GLY A 136 10.22 -9.20 11.85
CA GLY A 136 10.37 -8.64 13.19
C GLY A 136 11.16 -7.32 13.27
N LYS A 137 11.51 -6.73 12.14
CA LYS A 137 12.20 -5.44 12.05
C LYS A 137 11.34 -4.41 11.32
N PRO A 138 11.56 -3.11 11.51
CA PRO A 138 11.00 -2.07 10.64
C PRO A 138 11.50 -2.23 9.21
N VAL A 139 10.60 -2.07 8.23
CA VAL A 139 10.90 -2.04 6.78
C VAL A 139 10.05 -0.98 6.10
N GLY A 140 10.44 -0.58 4.88
CA GLY A 140 9.74 0.46 4.12
C GLY A 140 10.11 1.88 4.57
N ASP A 141 9.38 2.86 4.05
CA ASP A 141 9.66 4.29 4.23
C ASP A 141 8.35 5.07 4.38
N GLU A 142 8.38 6.25 5.01
CA GLU A 142 7.22 7.15 5.04
C GLU A 142 6.99 7.85 3.68
N ASP A 143 8.04 8.06 2.87
CA ASP A 143 7.88 8.60 1.49
C ASP A 143 7.41 7.49 0.53
N CYS A 144 6.17 7.09 0.67
CA CYS A 144 5.63 5.90 0.03
C CYS A 144 4.32 6.12 -0.75
N LEU A 145 3.74 7.32 -0.74
CA LEU A 145 2.43 7.57 -1.36
C LEU A 145 2.56 7.64 -2.88
N THR A 146 2.82 6.48 -3.47
CA THR A 146 2.99 6.26 -4.91
C THR A 146 2.00 5.24 -5.43
N LEU A 147 1.74 5.30 -6.74
CA LEU A 147 0.93 4.34 -7.47
C LEU A 147 1.68 3.86 -8.72
N ASN A 148 1.20 2.74 -9.27
CA ASN A 148 1.75 2.17 -10.49
C ASN A 148 0.61 1.97 -11.48
N ILE A 149 0.88 2.16 -12.77
CA ILE A 149 -0.10 2.13 -13.85
C ILE A 149 0.38 1.19 -14.93
N TRP A 150 -0.48 0.28 -15.39
CA TRP A 150 -0.28 -0.55 -16.56
C TRP A 150 -1.45 -0.36 -17.52
N ARG A 151 -1.16 -0.42 -18.80
CA ARG A 151 -2.19 -0.47 -19.84
C ARG A 151 -1.77 -1.41 -20.97
N PRO A 152 -2.72 -1.96 -21.75
CA PRO A 152 -2.36 -2.64 -22.99
C PRO A 152 -1.56 -1.70 -23.91
N SER A 153 -0.63 -2.25 -24.66
CA SER A 153 0.06 -1.52 -25.74
C SER A 153 -0.93 -1.08 -26.82
N GLY A 154 -0.55 -0.06 -27.61
CA GLY A 154 -1.41 0.53 -28.66
C GLY A 154 -2.16 1.78 -28.19
N ASP A 155 -3.04 2.31 -29.03
CA ASP A 155 -3.61 3.66 -28.92
C ASP A 155 -5.04 3.69 -28.34
N ALA A 156 -5.51 2.57 -27.75
CA ALA A 156 -6.85 2.51 -27.18
C ALA A 156 -7.02 3.59 -26.10
N ALA A 157 -8.14 4.29 -26.17
CA ALA A 157 -8.53 5.32 -25.22
C ALA A 157 -9.83 4.96 -24.53
N LYS A 158 -10.13 5.63 -23.40
CA LYS A 158 -11.32 5.39 -22.58
C LYS A 158 -11.43 3.94 -22.11
N LEU A 159 -10.29 3.32 -21.83
CA LEU A 159 -10.25 2.00 -21.23
C LEU A 159 -10.85 2.03 -19.82
N PRO A 160 -11.57 0.99 -19.38
CA PRO A 160 -11.97 0.87 -17.99
C PRO A 160 -10.73 0.90 -17.08
N VAL A 161 -10.88 1.45 -15.89
CA VAL A 161 -9.79 1.55 -14.89
C VAL A 161 -10.08 0.62 -13.74
N ILE A 162 -9.10 -0.21 -13.37
CA ILE A 162 -9.15 -1.07 -12.18
C ILE A 162 -8.11 -0.55 -11.21
N VAL A 163 -8.53 -0.13 -10.03
CA VAL A 163 -7.65 0.32 -8.94
C VAL A 163 -7.61 -0.76 -7.89
N TYR A 164 -6.43 -1.30 -7.60
CA TYR A 164 -6.26 -2.36 -6.62
C TYR A 164 -5.68 -1.83 -5.30
N ILE A 165 -6.31 -2.26 -4.20
CA ILE A 165 -5.92 -1.99 -2.82
C ILE A 165 -5.52 -3.31 -2.18
N TYR A 166 -4.24 -3.48 -1.84
CA TYR A 166 -3.74 -4.70 -1.25
C TYR A 166 -4.24 -4.93 0.19
N GLY A 167 -4.19 -6.17 0.63
CA GLY A 167 -4.50 -6.58 2.00
C GLY A 167 -3.32 -6.49 2.95
N GLY A 168 -3.32 -7.36 3.99
CA GLY A 168 -2.27 -7.40 5.02
C GLY A 168 -2.70 -6.74 6.32
N SER A 169 -3.98 -6.88 6.70
CA SER A 169 -4.55 -6.41 7.98
C SER A 169 -4.38 -4.91 8.23
N ASN A 170 -4.20 -4.10 7.19
CA ASN A 170 -3.87 -2.67 7.27
C ASN A 170 -2.55 -2.34 8.01
N ILE A 171 -1.70 -3.33 8.25
CA ILE A 171 -0.41 -3.19 8.96
C ILE A 171 0.79 -3.65 8.13
N SER A 172 0.54 -4.33 7.01
CA SER A 172 1.56 -4.78 6.06
C SER A 172 1.02 -4.79 4.64
N GLY A 173 1.91 -4.91 3.66
CA GLY A 173 1.60 -4.94 2.24
C GLY A 173 2.34 -3.86 1.45
N TYR A 174 2.47 -4.07 0.14
CA TYR A 174 3.17 -3.15 -0.75
C TYR A 174 2.84 -3.47 -2.21
N THR A 175 2.95 -2.47 -3.08
CA THR A 175 2.54 -2.61 -4.49
C THR A 175 3.59 -3.26 -5.39
N ALA A 176 4.83 -3.41 -4.91
CA ALA A 176 5.89 -4.10 -5.64
C ALA A 176 5.90 -5.63 -5.42
N ASP A 177 4.91 -6.17 -4.68
CA ASP A 177 4.69 -7.62 -4.60
C ASP A 177 4.41 -8.18 -6.00
N PRO A 178 5.16 -9.20 -6.46
CA PRO A 178 4.97 -9.78 -7.79
C PRO A 178 3.55 -10.30 -8.05
N GLY A 179 2.83 -10.69 -6.98
CA GLY A 179 1.43 -11.10 -7.08
C GLY A 179 0.50 -9.99 -7.60
N TYR A 180 0.90 -8.73 -7.49
CA TYR A 180 0.11 -7.56 -7.86
C TYR A 180 0.63 -6.84 -9.12
N ASP A 181 1.55 -7.43 -9.89
CA ASP A 181 1.93 -6.84 -11.19
C ASP A 181 0.72 -6.77 -12.12
N GLY A 182 0.39 -5.57 -12.58
CA GLY A 182 -0.84 -5.30 -13.32
C GLY A 182 -0.80 -5.66 -14.80
N ALA A 183 0.34 -6.09 -15.34
CA ALA A 183 0.51 -6.27 -16.78
C ALA A 183 -0.46 -7.30 -17.39
N GLN A 184 -0.56 -8.49 -16.79
CA GLN A 184 -1.44 -9.53 -17.31
C GLN A 184 -2.91 -9.18 -17.16
N LEU A 185 -3.31 -8.59 -16.03
CA LEU A 185 -4.68 -8.13 -15.82
C LEU A 185 -5.03 -7.00 -16.80
N ALA A 186 -4.13 -6.04 -17.04
CA ALA A 186 -4.35 -4.97 -18.00
C ALA A 186 -4.54 -5.50 -19.42
N LYS A 187 -3.66 -6.40 -19.87
CA LYS A 187 -3.73 -7.02 -21.20
C LYS A 187 -5.01 -7.82 -21.40
N ARG A 188 -5.33 -8.73 -20.47
CA ARG A 188 -6.49 -9.64 -20.57
C ARG A 188 -7.82 -8.94 -20.37
N GLY A 189 -7.87 -7.98 -19.45
CA GLY A 189 -9.06 -7.19 -19.15
C GLY A 189 -9.29 -6.03 -20.13
N ASN A 190 -8.34 -5.77 -21.04
CA ASN A 190 -8.34 -4.57 -21.89
C ASN A 190 -8.64 -3.31 -21.05
N ALA A 191 -7.88 -3.11 -19.98
CA ALA A 191 -8.11 -2.10 -18.94
C ALA A 191 -6.80 -1.38 -18.56
N VAL A 192 -6.94 -0.20 -18.00
CA VAL A 192 -5.84 0.42 -17.24
C VAL A 192 -5.90 -0.14 -15.81
N VAL A 193 -4.82 -0.76 -15.36
CA VAL A 193 -4.69 -1.29 -14.00
C VAL A 193 -3.81 -0.35 -13.18
N VAL A 194 -4.26 -0.02 -11.98
CA VAL A 194 -3.52 0.85 -11.05
C VAL A 194 -3.41 0.14 -9.70
N THR A 195 -2.20 0.03 -9.16
CA THR A 195 -1.97 -0.40 -7.77
C THR A 195 -1.51 0.79 -6.93
N ILE A 196 -2.00 0.91 -5.70
CA ILE A 196 -1.74 2.08 -4.85
C ILE A 196 -1.11 1.68 -3.53
N ASN A 197 -0.06 2.37 -3.10
CA ASN A 197 0.42 2.34 -1.73
C ASN A 197 -0.44 3.26 -0.85
N TYR A 198 -0.54 2.95 0.43
CA TYR A 198 -1.22 3.76 1.44
C TYR A 198 -0.57 3.52 2.80
N ARG A 199 -0.63 4.51 3.70
CA ARG A 199 -0.04 4.39 5.04
C ARG A 199 -0.62 3.21 5.81
N LEU A 200 0.22 2.55 6.60
CA LEU A 200 -0.10 1.31 7.31
C LEU A 200 0.04 1.47 8.83
N GLY A 201 -0.63 0.57 9.56
CA GLY A 201 -0.52 0.47 10.99
C GLY A 201 -0.74 1.80 11.71
N VAL A 202 0.09 2.06 12.70
CA VAL A 202 0.03 3.29 13.51
C VAL A 202 0.27 4.58 12.72
N LEU A 203 0.90 4.50 11.56
CA LEU A 203 1.14 5.67 10.69
C LEU A 203 -0.07 6.01 9.84
N GLY A 204 -0.92 5.02 9.54
CA GLY A 204 -2.14 5.18 8.74
C GLY A 204 -3.42 5.33 9.55
N TRP A 205 -3.45 4.81 10.78
CA TRP A 205 -4.64 4.69 11.60
C TRP A 205 -4.34 5.07 13.05
N LEU A 206 -4.70 6.29 13.44
CA LEU A 206 -4.44 6.78 14.78
C LEU A 206 -5.43 7.88 15.19
N ASP A 207 -6.37 7.58 16.09
CA ASP A 207 -7.24 8.60 16.72
C ASP A 207 -6.66 9.01 18.08
N LEU A 208 -5.79 10.01 18.07
CA LEU A 208 -5.15 10.55 19.26
C LEU A 208 -5.58 12.00 19.50
N PRO A 209 -6.21 12.33 20.65
CA PRO A 209 -6.69 13.68 20.93
C PRO A 209 -5.61 14.78 20.78
N GLN A 210 -4.36 14.46 21.11
CA GLN A 210 -3.24 15.38 21.04
C GLN A 210 -2.83 15.80 19.62
N LEU A 211 -3.30 15.06 18.59
CA LEU A 211 -3.04 15.37 17.18
C LEU A 211 -4.16 16.17 16.53
N LYS A 212 -5.29 16.36 17.22
CA LYS A 212 -6.48 17.03 16.68
C LYS A 212 -6.30 18.54 16.62
N ASN A 213 -6.83 19.14 15.55
CA ASN A 213 -6.76 20.59 15.31
C ASN A 213 -8.14 21.23 15.03
N GLY A 214 -9.23 20.46 15.12
CA GLY A 214 -10.60 20.91 14.85
C GLY A 214 -11.04 20.72 13.39
N GLU A 215 -10.15 20.28 12.49
CA GLU A 215 -10.52 19.96 11.12
C GLU A 215 -10.97 18.50 11.01
N ALA A 216 -12.17 18.28 10.49
CA ALA A 216 -12.81 16.98 10.47
C ALA A 216 -11.97 15.86 9.84
N LYS A 217 -11.30 16.11 8.71
CA LYS A 217 -10.44 15.13 8.05
C LYS A 217 -9.18 14.83 8.88
N ASN A 218 -8.56 15.86 9.46
CA ASN A 218 -7.39 15.71 10.31
C ASN A 218 -7.73 14.93 11.59
N ASP A 219 -8.91 15.17 12.15
CA ASP A 219 -9.36 14.62 13.42
C ASP A 219 -9.95 13.20 13.31
N SER A 220 -10.03 12.66 12.08
CA SER A 220 -10.67 11.37 11.79
C SER A 220 -9.87 10.17 12.27
N GLY A 221 -8.53 10.26 12.25
CA GLY A 221 -7.65 9.11 12.46
C GLY A 221 -7.57 8.14 11.28
N ASN A 222 -8.29 8.39 10.19
CA ASN A 222 -8.39 7.54 8.99
C ASN A 222 -7.42 7.98 7.88
N PHE A 223 -6.16 8.24 8.20
CA PHE A 223 -5.21 8.82 7.24
C PHE A 223 -4.98 7.92 6.04
N ALA A 224 -4.91 6.60 6.24
CA ALA A 224 -4.76 5.64 5.16
C ALA A 224 -5.97 5.57 4.21
N LEU A 225 -7.19 5.69 4.72
CA LEU A 225 -8.38 5.78 3.87
C LEU A 225 -8.41 7.09 3.08
N LEU A 226 -7.92 8.18 3.69
CA LEU A 226 -7.73 9.46 3.01
C LEU A 226 -6.65 9.38 1.93
N ASP A 227 -5.56 8.60 2.14
CA ASP A 227 -4.54 8.34 1.11
C ASP A 227 -5.15 7.64 -0.12
N GLN A 228 -6.01 6.65 0.12
CA GLN A 228 -6.71 5.94 -0.96
C GLN A 228 -7.66 6.87 -1.72
N MET A 229 -8.39 7.75 -1.01
CA MET A 229 -9.22 8.78 -1.64
C MET A 229 -8.37 9.78 -2.46
N GLN A 230 -7.19 10.13 -1.96
CA GLN A 230 -6.26 11.02 -2.68
C GLN A 230 -5.72 10.37 -3.95
N ALA A 231 -5.37 9.06 -3.88
CA ALA A 231 -4.99 8.30 -5.07
C ALA A 231 -6.12 8.27 -6.11
N LEU A 232 -7.37 8.05 -5.68
CA LEU A 232 -8.53 8.08 -6.58
C LEU A 232 -8.75 9.46 -7.21
N LYS A 233 -8.55 10.56 -6.47
CA LYS A 233 -8.59 11.93 -7.03
C LYS A 233 -7.48 12.16 -8.06
N PHE A 234 -6.26 11.70 -7.75
CA PHE A 234 -5.15 11.76 -8.71
C PHE A 234 -5.49 10.98 -9.99
N ILE A 235 -6.07 9.78 -9.86
CA ILE A 235 -6.53 8.96 -10.99
C ILE A 235 -7.58 9.72 -11.80
N GLN A 236 -8.60 10.30 -11.18
CA GLN A 236 -9.61 11.09 -11.89
C GLN A 236 -9.00 12.23 -12.71
N ALA A 237 -8.02 12.92 -12.15
CA ALA A 237 -7.40 14.06 -12.81
C ALA A 237 -6.43 13.67 -13.94
N ASN A 238 -5.83 12.47 -13.89
CA ASN A 238 -4.67 12.15 -14.72
C ASN A 238 -4.83 10.91 -15.61
N ILE A 239 -5.75 9.98 -15.29
CA ILE A 239 -5.78 8.67 -15.95
C ILE A 239 -6.11 8.74 -17.44
N GLY A 240 -6.72 9.82 -17.90
CA GLY A 240 -6.94 10.09 -19.32
C GLY A 240 -5.65 10.16 -20.13
N ALA A 241 -4.56 10.69 -19.56
CA ALA A 241 -3.24 10.74 -20.20
C ALA A 241 -2.64 9.33 -20.41
N PHE A 242 -3.13 8.34 -19.67
CA PHE A 242 -2.74 6.94 -19.77
C PHE A 242 -3.77 6.09 -20.55
N GLY A 243 -4.74 6.74 -21.20
CA GLY A 243 -5.78 6.09 -21.99
C GLY A 243 -6.93 5.51 -21.19
N GLY A 244 -7.01 5.77 -19.88
CA GLY A 244 -8.11 5.33 -19.01
C GLY A 244 -9.32 6.26 -19.05
N ASP A 245 -10.48 5.74 -18.67
CA ASP A 245 -11.72 6.49 -18.49
C ASP A 245 -11.93 6.82 -17.00
N ALA A 246 -11.77 8.09 -16.65
CA ALA A 246 -11.99 8.59 -15.29
C ALA A 246 -13.45 8.41 -14.81
N GLY A 247 -14.41 8.26 -15.73
CA GLY A 247 -15.81 7.95 -15.45
C GLY A 247 -16.11 6.46 -15.31
N ASN A 248 -15.11 5.57 -15.41
CA ASN A 248 -15.28 4.13 -15.34
C ASN A 248 -14.23 3.45 -14.46
N VAL A 249 -14.15 3.87 -13.20
CA VAL A 249 -13.18 3.40 -12.20
C VAL A 249 -13.81 2.30 -11.33
N THR A 250 -13.22 1.12 -11.36
CA THR A 250 -13.53 0.00 -10.45
C THR A 250 -12.49 -0.04 -9.35
N VAL A 251 -12.91 0.06 -8.09
CA VAL A 251 -12.03 -0.18 -6.95
C VAL A 251 -12.15 -1.63 -6.54
N MET A 252 -11.03 -2.35 -6.57
CA MET A 252 -10.89 -3.74 -6.17
C MET A 252 -9.94 -3.82 -4.98
N GLY A 253 -10.30 -4.55 -3.93
CA GLY A 253 -9.42 -4.75 -2.79
C GLY A 253 -9.59 -6.13 -2.20
N GLN A 254 -8.50 -6.71 -1.68
CA GLN A 254 -8.49 -8.03 -1.08
C GLN A 254 -8.21 -7.93 0.43
N SER A 255 -8.89 -8.74 1.26
CA SER A 255 -8.67 -8.78 2.72
C SER A 255 -8.89 -7.40 3.35
N ALA A 256 -7.90 -6.83 4.05
CA ALA A 256 -7.96 -5.45 4.54
C ALA A 256 -8.21 -4.43 3.42
N GLY A 257 -7.72 -4.67 2.21
CA GLY A 257 -8.06 -3.86 1.03
C GLY A 257 -9.55 -3.95 0.67
N ALA A 258 -10.21 -5.09 0.90
CA ALA A 258 -11.65 -5.22 0.75
C ALA A 258 -12.40 -4.45 1.86
N VAL A 259 -11.92 -4.52 3.10
CA VAL A 259 -12.45 -3.69 4.20
C VAL A 259 -12.34 -2.21 3.84
N ASN A 260 -11.20 -1.77 3.30
CA ASN A 260 -11.01 -0.40 2.84
C ASN A 260 -11.93 -0.05 1.65
N THR A 261 -12.14 -0.99 0.72
CA THR A 261 -13.11 -0.82 -0.38
C THR A 261 -14.53 -0.61 0.16
N TRP A 262 -14.95 -1.36 1.17
CA TRP A 262 -16.21 -1.09 1.88
C TRP A 262 -16.21 0.29 2.54
N GLY A 263 -15.09 0.71 3.14
CA GLY A 263 -14.93 2.05 3.69
C GLY A 263 -15.18 3.14 2.63
N LEU A 264 -14.63 2.96 1.42
CA LEU A 264 -14.87 3.86 0.29
C LEU A 264 -16.33 3.81 -0.19
N VAL A 265 -16.98 2.65 -0.18
CA VAL A 265 -18.40 2.52 -0.55
C VAL A 265 -19.30 3.24 0.45
N VAL A 266 -19.00 3.19 1.73
CA VAL A 266 -19.83 3.79 2.79
C VAL A 266 -19.53 5.27 2.99
N SER A 267 -18.30 5.71 2.77
CA SER A 267 -17.90 7.10 2.98
C SER A 267 -18.55 8.06 1.98
N SER A 268 -19.21 9.09 2.46
CA SER A 268 -19.68 10.18 1.60
C SER A 268 -18.55 11.01 0.99
N ALA A 269 -17.35 11.00 1.62
CA ALA A 269 -16.19 11.73 1.14
C ALA A 269 -15.55 11.12 -0.13
N SER A 270 -15.89 9.88 -0.48
CA SER A 270 -15.46 9.20 -1.71
C SER A 270 -16.53 9.21 -2.82
N ALA A 271 -17.65 9.91 -2.61
CA ALA A 271 -18.71 9.99 -3.62
C ALA A 271 -18.17 10.49 -4.96
N GLY A 272 -18.50 9.75 -6.04
CA GLY A 272 -18.03 10.08 -7.39
C GLY A 272 -16.58 9.69 -7.69
N LEU A 273 -15.79 9.19 -6.72
CA LEU A 273 -14.42 8.73 -6.95
C LEU A 273 -14.32 7.30 -7.49
N LEU A 274 -15.35 6.49 -7.27
CA LEU A 274 -15.45 5.12 -7.76
C LEU A 274 -16.79 4.90 -8.45
N HIS A 275 -16.82 4.01 -9.45
CA HIS A 275 -17.99 3.71 -10.28
C HIS A 275 -18.43 2.25 -10.14
N LYS A 276 -17.56 1.38 -9.63
CA LYS A 276 -17.81 -0.03 -9.27
C LYS A 276 -16.91 -0.41 -8.10
N ALA A 277 -17.33 -1.41 -7.32
CA ALA A 277 -16.55 -1.92 -6.20
C ALA A 277 -16.47 -3.45 -6.21
N VAL A 278 -15.26 -3.97 -5.90
CA VAL A 278 -14.97 -5.41 -5.88
C VAL A 278 -14.23 -5.75 -4.57
N PRO A 279 -14.95 -5.86 -3.44
CA PRO A 279 -14.35 -6.32 -2.19
C PRO A 279 -14.21 -7.85 -2.19
N LEU A 280 -12.97 -8.33 -2.04
CA LEU A 280 -12.57 -9.73 -2.08
C LEU A 280 -12.15 -10.18 -0.67
N SER A 281 -12.82 -11.17 -0.10
CA SER A 281 -12.45 -11.76 1.20
C SER A 281 -12.36 -10.74 2.35
N GLY A 282 -13.31 -9.81 2.42
CA GLY A 282 -13.43 -8.84 3.51
C GLY A 282 -14.77 -8.12 3.53
N GLY A 283 -15.36 -8.00 4.72
CA GLY A 283 -16.60 -7.27 4.96
C GLY A 283 -16.37 -5.92 5.66
N MET A 284 -17.43 -5.32 6.20
CA MET A 284 -17.36 -4.07 6.97
C MET A 284 -16.83 -4.34 8.40
N ALA A 285 -15.57 -4.74 8.52
CA ALA A 285 -14.90 -4.98 9.79
C ALA A 285 -14.24 -3.69 10.30
N PHE A 286 -15.05 -2.70 10.66
CA PHE A 286 -14.59 -1.39 11.12
C PHE A 286 -14.44 -1.34 12.63
N SER A 287 -13.54 -0.50 13.11
CA SER A 287 -13.29 -0.26 14.53
C SER A 287 -14.06 0.93 15.05
N THR A 288 -14.57 0.85 16.26
CA THR A 288 -15.20 2.02 16.89
C THR A 288 -14.13 3.06 17.26
N ARG A 289 -14.53 4.32 17.31
CA ARG A 289 -13.66 5.42 17.78
C ARG A 289 -13.11 5.16 19.19
N ALA A 290 -13.92 4.58 20.08
CA ALA A 290 -13.51 4.26 21.45
C ALA A 290 -12.36 3.22 21.46
N THR A 291 -12.46 2.19 20.63
CA THR A 291 -11.39 1.19 20.45
C THR A 291 -10.11 1.84 19.94
N ALA A 292 -10.22 2.71 18.93
CA ALA A 292 -9.07 3.41 18.36
C ALA A 292 -8.40 4.35 19.36
N GLN A 293 -9.17 5.05 20.19
CA GLN A 293 -8.62 5.91 21.24
C GLN A 293 -7.95 5.12 22.37
N THR A 294 -8.51 3.97 22.75
CA THR A 294 -7.90 3.08 23.74
C THR A 294 -6.54 2.56 23.24
N TYR A 295 -6.49 2.12 22.00
CA TYR A 295 -5.25 1.72 21.33
C TYR A 295 -4.22 2.87 21.31
N SER A 296 -4.63 4.06 20.90
CA SER A 296 -3.76 5.24 20.79
C SER A 296 -3.17 5.65 22.13
N LYS A 297 -3.93 5.54 23.23
CA LYS A 297 -3.42 5.76 24.60
C LYS A 297 -2.38 4.71 24.98
N GLY A 298 -2.62 3.44 24.67
CA GLY A 298 -1.68 2.34 24.90
C GLY A 298 -0.36 2.55 24.13
N LEU A 299 -0.46 2.96 22.87
CA LEU A 299 0.70 3.31 22.05
C LEU A 299 1.52 4.45 22.67
N LEU A 300 0.86 5.56 23.04
CA LEU A 300 1.54 6.70 23.63
C LEU A 300 2.23 6.34 24.97
N ALA A 301 1.60 5.50 25.79
CA ALA A 301 2.21 5.00 27.01
C ALA A 301 3.43 4.11 26.72
N ALA A 302 3.35 3.21 25.75
CA ALA A 302 4.48 2.37 25.34
C ALA A 302 5.66 3.20 24.82
N ILE A 303 5.38 4.24 24.03
CA ILE A 303 6.41 5.19 23.56
C ILE A 303 7.06 5.91 24.72
N ALA A 304 6.29 6.42 25.68
CA ALA A 304 6.81 7.14 26.85
C ALA A 304 7.71 6.23 27.71
N ILE A 305 7.33 4.97 27.90
CA ILE A 305 8.13 3.97 28.63
C ILE A 305 9.42 3.66 27.88
N ALA A 306 9.34 3.38 26.57
CA ALA A 306 10.51 3.08 25.75
C ALA A 306 11.53 4.23 25.69
N ASP A 307 11.06 5.48 25.83
CA ASP A 307 11.91 6.67 25.87
C ASP A 307 12.37 7.06 27.29
N GLY A 308 12.11 6.22 28.29
CA GLY A 308 12.51 6.49 29.69
C GLY A 308 11.80 7.67 30.33
N LYS A 309 10.66 8.12 29.76
CA LYS A 309 9.81 9.17 30.36
C LYS A 309 8.97 8.63 31.52
N ALA A 310 8.79 7.31 31.54
CA ALA A 310 8.00 6.58 32.53
C ALA A 310 8.56 5.17 32.71
N VAL A 311 8.21 4.52 33.82
CA VAL A 311 8.64 3.15 34.12
C VAL A 311 7.50 2.13 33.96
N ASP A 312 6.26 2.60 33.92
CA ASP A 312 5.05 1.80 33.76
C ASP A 312 3.91 2.61 33.13
N THR A 313 2.79 1.97 32.84
CA THR A 313 1.63 2.62 32.20
C THR A 313 1.04 3.73 33.07
N THR A 314 1.06 3.59 34.40
CA THR A 314 0.52 4.61 35.31
C THR A 314 1.33 5.89 35.27
N SER A 315 2.66 5.78 35.39
CA SER A 315 3.58 6.91 35.30
C SER A 315 3.60 7.50 33.87
N ALA A 316 3.44 6.68 32.83
CA ALA A 316 3.30 7.15 31.44
C ALA A 316 2.06 8.03 31.26
N ASN A 317 0.92 7.60 31.77
CA ASN A 317 -0.31 8.40 31.71
C ASN A 317 -0.18 9.71 32.50
N ALA A 318 0.49 9.69 33.67
CA ALA A 318 0.78 10.90 34.44
C ALA A 318 1.71 11.85 33.68
N TRP A 319 2.76 11.33 33.04
CA TRP A 319 3.65 12.12 32.19
C TRP A 319 2.89 12.75 31.03
N VAL A 320 2.06 11.98 30.31
CA VAL A 320 1.22 12.50 29.22
C VAL A 320 0.31 13.62 29.71
N ALA A 321 -0.35 13.43 30.87
CA ALA A 321 -1.23 14.44 31.46
C ALA A 321 -0.51 15.74 31.88
N SER A 322 0.79 15.68 32.11
CA SER A 322 1.62 16.86 32.43
C SER A 322 2.05 17.65 31.20
N GLN A 323 1.82 17.14 30.00
CA GLN A 323 2.21 17.77 28.73
C GLN A 323 0.99 18.44 28.06
N THR A 324 1.23 19.50 27.30
CA THR A 324 0.22 20.05 26.40
C THR A 324 0.05 19.16 25.15
N ASN A 325 -1.11 19.24 24.49
CA ASN A 325 -1.34 18.53 23.23
C ASN A 325 -0.27 18.87 22.18
N ALA A 326 0.13 20.13 22.08
CA ALA A 326 1.18 20.58 21.14
C ALA A 326 2.55 19.96 21.44
N GLN A 327 2.91 19.82 22.71
CA GLN A 327 4.16 19.16 23.13
C GLN A 327 4.14 17.69 22.75
N ILE A 328 3.04 16.95 22.99
CA ILE A 328 2.89 15.55 22.59
C ILE A 328 2.92 15.43 21.06
N ALA A 329 2.19 16.28 20.33
CA ALA A 329 2.20 16.24 18.87
C ALA A 329 3.60 16.46 18.27
N THR A 330 4.34 17.44 18.79
CA THR A 330 5.72 17.71 18.37
C THR A 330 6.64 16.55 18.70
N TYR A 331 6.54 15.99 19.89
CA TYR A 331 7.32 14.84 20.33
C TYR A 331 7.08 13.62 19.41
N LEU A 332 5.82 13.26 19.15
CA LEU A 332 5.48 12.10 18.32
C LEU A 332 5.92 12.29 16.86
N ARG A 333 5.73 13.49 16.28
CA ARG A 333 6.17 13.79 14.91
C ARG A 333 7.67 13.84 14.76
N GLY A 334 8.41 14.06 15.84
CA GLY A 334 9.88 14.03 15.87
C GLY A 334 10.49 12.63 16.02
N LEU A 335 9.69 11.60 16.30
CA LEU A 335 10.22 10.24 16.43
C LEU A 335 10.59 9.68 15.07
N PRO A 336 11.74 9.00 14.91
CA PRO A 336 12.03 8.19 13.75
C PRO A 336 10.95 7.09 13.54
N ALA A 337 10.57 6.82 12.30
CA ALA A 337 9.53 5.83 12.00
C ALA A 337 9.93 4.42 12.45
N ASP A 338 11.19 4.05 12.24
CA ASP A 338 11.75 2.76 12.67
C ASP A 338 11.73 2.59 14.19
N LYS A 339 11.97 3.65 14.95
CA LYS A 339 11.84 3.60 16.42
C LYS A 339 10.39 3.35 16.82
N LEU A 340 9.44 4.06 16.20
CA LEU A 340 8.01 3.85 16.44
C LEU A 340 7.58 2.42 16.12
N LEU A 341 7.99 1.89 14.97
CA LEU A 341 7.69 0.53 14.55
C LEU A 341 8.38 -0.52 15.44
N THR A 342 9.61 -0.28 15.89
CA THR A 342 10.30 -1.15 16.86
C THR A 342 9.50 -1.27 18.16
N ILE A 343 8.96 -0.15 18.66
CA ILE A 343 8.10 -0.15 19.86
C ILE A 343 6.82 -0.95 19.62
N VAL A 344 6.19 -0.78 18.46
CA VAL A 344 4.99 -1.55 18.08
C VAL A 344 5.28 -3.04 18.00
N LEU A 345 6.38 -3.42 17.36
CA LEU A 345 6.81 -4.82 17.22
C LEU A 345 7.16 -5.48 18.56
N ALA A 346 7.71 -4.73 19.50
CA ALA A 346 8.02 -5.21 20.85
C ALA A 346 6.76 -5.37 21.74
N ASN A 347 5.60 -4.85 21.32
CA ASN A 347 4.35 -4.86 22.09
C ASN A 347 3.24 -5.57 21.30
N PRO A 348 3.01 -6.88 21.49
CA PRO A 348 2.04 -7.65 20.69
C PRO A 348 0.62 -7.05 20.67
N GLN A 349 0.18 -6.42 21.78
CA GLN A 349 -1.11 -5.73 21.87
C GLN A 349 -1.22 -4.50 20.95
N LEU A 350 -0.09 -3.96 20.48
CA LEU A 350 -0.05 -2.86 19.52
C LEU A 350 0.15 -3.31 18.08
N GLY A 351 0.30 -4.61 17.86
CA GLY A 351 0.59 -5.18 16.54
C GLY A 351 -0.49 -4.94 15.48
N ASN A 352 -1.75 -4.75 15.89
CA ASN A 352 -2.88 -4.51 15.01
C ASN A 352 -3.52 -3.16 15.32
N ALA A 353 -3.24 -2.14 14.51
CA ALA A 353 -3.92 -0.86 14.63
C ALA A 353 -5.41 -1.01 14.29
N PRO A 354 -6.34 -0.38 15.05
CA PRO A 354 -7.76 -0.38 14.74
C PRO A 354 -8.02 0.35 13.42
N ALA A 355 -8.55 -0.36 12.41
CA ALA A 355 -8.65 0.18 11.05
C ALA A 355 -9.70 -0.56 10.20
N PRO A 356 -10.51 0.18 9.42
CA PRO A 356 -10.83 1.61 9.46
C PRO A 356 -11.61 2.03 10.73
N ILE A 357 -11.63 3.33 11.02
CA ILE A 357 -12.22 3.88 12.25
C ILE A 357 -13.57 4.55 11.94
N GLU A 358 -14.63 4.14 12.62
CA GLU A 358 -15.95 4.81 12.59
C GLU A 358 -15.90 6.12 13.38
N ASP A 359 -15.33 7.15 12.76
CA ASP A 359 -15.04 8.45 13.37
C ASP A 359 -16.21 9.44 13.34
N GLY A 360 -17.27 9.13 12.60
CA GLY A 360 -18.43 9.99 12.42
C GLY A 360 -18.27 11.08 11.35
N THR A 361 -17.13 11.12 10.65
CA THR A 361 -16.80 12.12 9.62
C THR A 361 -16.40 11.47 8.29
N ILE A 362 -15.30 10.73 8.28
CA ILE A 362 -14.86 9.97 7.11
C ILE A 362 -15.66 8.68 7.00
N LEU A 363 -15.87 8.00 8.10
CA LEU A 363 -16.81 6.89 8.20
C LEU A 363 -17.91 7.20 9.22
N PRO A 364 -19.17 6.86 8.94
CA PRO A 364 -20.27 7.01 9.90
C PRO A 364 -19.99 6.26 11.20
N VAL A 365 -20.59 6.70 12.30
CA VAL A 365 -20.46 6.04 13.62
C VAL A 365 -20.99 4.59 13.61
N ASN A 366 -21.91 4.28 12.71
CA ASN A 366 -22.43 2.94 12.48
C ASN A 366 -22.61 2.70 10.98
N SER A 367 -21.52 2.37 10.32
CA SER A 367 -21.46 2.14 8.88
C SER A 367 -22.42 1.05 8.41
N ARG A 368 -22.63 0.03 9.24
CA ARG A 368 -23.58 -1.05 8.94
C ARG A 368 -25.02 -0.51 8.86
N ALA A 369 -25.45 0.28 9.82
CA ALA A 369 -26.78 0.88 9.81
C ALA A 369 -26.99 1.83 8.61
N GLU A 370 -25.94 2.50 8.15
CA GLU A 370 -26.00 3.33 6.94
C GLU A 370 -26.28 2.50 5.69
N VAL A 371 -25.59 1.36 5.53
CA VAL A 371 -25.83 0.44 4.42
C VAL A 371 -27.22 -0.18 4.50
N ASP A 372 -27.67 -0.61 5.68
CA ASP A 372 -29.01 -1.17 5.91
C ASP A 372 -30.13 -0.15 5.57
N ALA A 373 -29.85 1.13 5.72
CA ALA A 373 -30.74 2.25 5.37
C ALA A 373 -30.57 2.76 3.93
N GLY A 374 -29.66 2.17 3.14
CA GLY A 374 -29.39 2.58 1.75
C GLY A 374 -28.60 3.89 1.60
N ARG A 375 -27.90 4.31 2.64
CA ARG A 375 -27.04 5.52 2.63
C ARG A 375 -25.59 5.13 2.41
N PHE A 376 -25.26 4.81 1.16
CA PHE A 376 -23.91 4.48 0.68
C PHE A 376 -23.77 4.87 -0.80
N ASN A 377 -22.58 4.87 -1.34
CA ASN A 377 -22.29 5.09 -2.77
C ASN A 377 -22.86 3.93 -3.59
N LYS A 378 -23.98 4.14 -4.28
CA LYS A 378 -24.75 3.12 -5.00
C LYS A 378 -24.09 2.75 -6.32
N VAL A 379 -22.98 2.05 -6.25
CA VAL A 379 -22.22 1.54 -7.39
C VAL A 379 -22.43 0.03 -7.55
N PRO A 380 -22.35 -0.55 -8.77
CA PRO A 380 -22.34 -1.99 -8.96
C PRO A 380 -21.25 -2.66 -8.12
N MET A 381 -21.57 -3.81 -7.51
CA MET A 381 -20.65 -4.53 -6.63
C MET A 381 -20.54 -6.02 -7.01
N LEU A 382 -19.30 -6.50 -7.10
CA LEU A 382 -18.97 -7.93 -7.12
C LEU A 382 -18.27 -8.26 -5.80
N ILE A 383 -18.96 -9.00 -4.93
CA ILE A 383 -18.49 -9.35 -3.59
C ILE A 383 -18.08 -10.82 -3.62
N GLY A 384 -16.96 -11.17 -3.00
CA GLY A 384 -16.53 -12.57 -3.00
C GLY A 384 -15.68 -12.95 -1.82
N ASN A 385 -15.48 -14.26 -1.70
CA ASN A 385 -14.55 -14.86 -0.77
C ASN A 385 -14.01 -16.19 -1.32
N THR A 386 -12.96 -16.69 -0.70
CA THR A 386 -12.46 -18.04 -0.95
C THR A 386 -13.19 -19.05 -0.07
N ARG A 387 -13.17 -20.33 -0.46
CA ARG A 387 -13.85 -21.39 0.32
C ARG A 387 -13.18 -21.64 1.67
N ASP A 388 -11.85 -21.64 1.69
CA ASP A 388 -11.04 -22.08 2.82
C ASP A 388 -10.26 -20.90 3.44
N GLU A 389 -10.92 -19.74 3.64
CA GLU A 389 -10.31 -18.49 4.15
C GLU A 389 -9.46 -18.71 5.41
N GLY A 390 -9.97 -19.50 6.36
CA GLY A 390 -9.38 -19.71 7.67
C GLY A 390 -8.05 -20.46 7.67
N THR A 391 -7.73 -21.18 6.60
CA THR A 391 -6.49 -21.97 6.52
C THR A 391 -5.22 -21.12 6.57
N LEU A 392 -5.26 -19.89 6.08
CA LEU A 392 -4.12 -18.97 6.17
C LEU A 392 -3.93 -18.44 7.60
N PHE A 393 -5.01 -18.35 8.39
CA PHE A 393 -5.03 -17.69 9.69
C PHE A 393 -5.01 -18.64 10.88
N ALA A 394 -4.83 -19.92 10.67
CA ALA A 394 -4.85 -20.91 11.73
C ALA A 394 -3.85 -20.62 12.88
N ASN A 395 -2.74 -19.94 12.58
CA ASN A 395 -1.81 -19.48 13.60
C ASN A 395 -2.36 -18.33 14.47
N LEU A 396 -3.30 -17.53 13.96
CA LEU A 396 -3.90 -16.43 14.73
C LEU A 396 -4.83 -16.92 15.83
N PHE A 397 -5.43 -18.11 15.67
CA PHE A 397 -6.33 -18.68 16.70
C PHE A 397 -5.61 -19.07 17.98
N GLY A 398 -4.35 -19.44 17.90
CA GLY A 398 -3.52 -19.67 19.09
C GLY A 398 -3.42 -18.45 19.99
N THR A 399 -3.43 -17.27 19.40
CA THR A 399 -3.42 -15.99 20.13
C THR A 399 -4.74 -15.72 20.84
N PHE A 400 -5.88 -16.14 20.27
CA PHE A 400 -7.21 -15.93 20.85
C PHE A 400 -7.61 -16.98 21.88
N THR A 401 -7.10 -18.20 21.78
CA THR A 401 -7.49 -19.33 22.64
C THR A 401 -6.43 -19.68 23.68
N GLY A 402 -5.26 -19.06 23.64
CA GLY A 402 -4.11 -19.43 24.48
C GLY A 402 -3.51 -20.81 24.14
N GLN A 403 -4.03 -21.47 23.11
CA GLN A 403 -3.53 -22.75 22.59
C GLN A 403 -3.18 -22.56 21.12
N GLY A 404 -1.89 -22.71 20.75
CA GLY A 404 -1.45 -22.61 19.38
C GLY A 404 -2.28 -23.52 18.47
N LEU A 405 -3.12 -22.94 17.62
CA LEU A 405 -3.88 -23.68 16.63
C LEU A 405 -2.96 -24.08 15.48
N GLY A 406 -2.49 -25.27 15.56
CA GLY A 406 -2.37 -26.21 14.50
C GLY A 406 -1.26 -26.04 13.46
N PHE A 407 -0.59 -24.92 13.29
CA PHE A 407 0.47 -24.80 12.31
C PHE A 407 1.85 -24.91 13.00
N LYS A 408 2.65 -25.93 12.67
CA LYS A 408 3.97 -26.15 13.27
C LYS A 408 5.01 -25.11 12.88
N PRO A 409 5.15 -24.75 11.58
CA PRO A 409 6.13 -23.77 11.18
C PRO A 409 5.77 -22.39 11.70
N THR A 410 6.76 -21.66 12.20
CA THR A 410 6.69 -20.20 12.37
C THR A 410 6.40 -19.52 11.04
N ASP A 411 5.96 -18.25 11.03
CA ASP A 411 5.78 -17.51 9.78
C ASP A 411 7.06 -17.49 8.94
N TYR A 412 8.20 -17.46 9.60
CA TYR A 412 9.52 -17.51 8.97
C TYR A 412 9.78 -18.85 8.27
N GLU A 413 9.53 -19.97 8.96
CA GLU A 413 9.68 -21.31 8.40
C GLU A 413 8.65 -21.56 7.29
N ARG A 414 7.42 -21.11 7.49
CA ARG A 414 6.36 -21.19 6.47
C ARG A 414 6.76 -20.44 5.20
N PHE A 415 7.32 -19.23 5.32
CA PHE A 415 7.83 -18.48 4.18
C PHE A 415 8.93 -19.27 3.45
N GLY A 416 9.89 -19.84 4.19
CA GLY A 416 10.97 -20.65 3.60
C GLY A 416 10.45 -21.88 2.87
N LEU A 417 9.48 -22.60 3.47
CA LEU A 417 8.85 -23.76 2.83
C LEU A 417 8.12 -23.39 1.55
N GLN A 418 7.34 -22.30 1.58
CA GLN A 418 6.59 -21.85 0.43
C GLN A 418 7.48 -21.31 -0.68
N TYR A 419 8.53 -20.58 -0.31
CA TYR A 419 9.43 -19.95 -1.28
C TYR A 419 10.41 -20.92 -1.93
N ASN A 420 10.86 -21.91 -1.16
CA ASN A 420 11.75 -22.96 -1.67
C ASN A 420 10.97 -24.09 -2.36
N PHE A 421 9.65 -24.00 -2.45
CA PHE A 421 8.86 -24.97 -3.17
C PHE A 421 9.33 -25.00 -4.63
N ASN A 422 9.82 -26.15 -5.05
CA ASN A 422 10.16 -26.41 -6.44
C ASN A 422 9.11 -27.38 -7.00
N PRO A 423 8.28 -26.95 -7.94
CA PRO A 423 7.22 -27.77 -8.50
C PRO A 423 7.74 -29.06 -9.17
N ASP A 424 8.99 -29.04 -9.64
CA ASP A 424 9.63 -30.20 -10.28
C ASP A 424 10.27 -31.15 -9.25
N ALA A 425 10.43 -30.74 -8.00
CA ALA A 425 10.96 -31.59 -6.96
C ALA A 425 9.85 -32.47 -6.36
N PRO A 426 10.15 -33.74 -6.02
CA PRO A 426 9.20 -34.54 -5.26
C PRO A 426 8.86 -33.84 -3.95
N VAL A 427 7.55 -33.63 -3.68
CA VAL A 427 7.11 -33.09 -2.39
C VAL A 427 7.32 -34.16 -1.33
N THR A 428 8.23 -33.91 -0.40
CA THR A 428 8.54 -34.82 0.71
C THR A 428 7.78 -34.46 1.98
N LEU A 429 7.13 -33.28 2.01
CA LEU A 429 6.34 -32.82 3.15
C LEU A 429 5.03 -33.60 3.27
N THR A 430 4.65 -33.87 4.50
CA THR A 430 3.37 -34.47 4.88
C THR A 430 2.52 -33.46 5.64
N GLU A 431 1.23 -33.75 5.83
CA GLU A 431 0.35 -32.94 6.70
C GLU A 431 0.93 -32.79 8.11
N ALA A 432 1.60 -33.85 8.61
CA ALA A 432 2.19 -33.87 9.96
C ALA A 432 3.42 -32.95 10.10
N ASP A 433 4.07 -32.56 9.00
CA ASP A 433 5.16 -31.59 9.02
C ASP A 433 4.64 -30.16 9.14
N LEU A 434 3.42 -29.91 8.67
CA LEU A 434 2.81 -28.59 8.63
C LEU A 434 1.81 -28.34 9.77
N ILE A 435 1.14 -29.37 10.26
CA ILE A 435 0.01 -29.26 11.21
C ILE A 435 0.36 -29.97 12.54
N ASN A 436 0.01 -29.34 13.65
CA ASN A 436 0.19 -29.92 14.98
C ASN A 436 -0.68 -31.17 15.19
N ALA A 437 -0.12 -32.19 15.86
CA ALA A 437 -0.74 -33.49 16.06
C ALA A 437 -2.18 -33.50 16.58
N PRO A 438 -2.63 -32.61 17.49
CA PRO A 438 -4.02 -32.56 17.93
C PRO A 438 -5.04 -32.35 16.80
N TYR A 439 -4.64 -31.70 15.71
CA TYR A 439 -5.49 -31.39 14.55
C TYR A 439 -5.39 -32.42 13.42
N LEU A 440 -4.70 -33.52 13.65
CA LEU A 440 -4.56 -34.61 12.72
C LEU A 440 -5.44 -35.83 13.11
N PRO A 441 -5.95 -36.59 12.14
CA PRO A 441 -5.90 -36.31 10.70
C PRO A 441 -6.70 -35.05 10.31
N VAL A 442 -6.34 -34.42 9.20
CA VAL A 442 -6.95 -33.15 8.72
C VAL A 442 -8.48 -33.19 8.70
N GLY A 443 -9.05 -34.30 8.24
CA GLY A 443 -10.50 -34.50 8.16
C GLY A 443 -11.17 -34.96 9.44
N LYS A 444 -10.49 -35.00 10.60
CA LYS A 444 -11.09 -35.44 11.85
C LYS A 444 -12.28 -34.55 12.23
N PRO A 445 -13.47 -35.09 12.43
CA PRO A 445 -14.66 -34.33 12.77
C PRO A 445 -14.46 -33.48 14.04
N LEU A 446 -14.95 -32.25 14.02
CA LEU A 446 -14.95 -31.24 15.10
C LEU A 446 -13.58 -30.73 15.55
N THR A 447 -12.54 -31.56 15.51
CA THR A 447 -11.23 -31.22 16.10
C THR A 447 -10.07 -31.31 15.10
N GLY A 448 -10.30 -31.69 13.86
CA GLY A 448 -9.31 -31.72 12.82
C GLY A 448 -9.00 -30.33 12.25
N TRP A 449 -7.93 -30.25 11.48
CA TRP A 449 -7.50 -29.00 10.82
C TRP A 449 -8.61 -28.36 9.98
N LYS A 450 -9.33 -29.21 9.20
CA LYS A 450 -10.44 -28.69 8.37
C LYS A 450 -11.54 -28.06 9.22
N ALA A 451 -11.94 -28.71 10.31
CA ALA A 451 -12.98 -28.18 11.20
C ALA A 451 -12.55 -26.86 11.86
N ALA A 452 -11.28 -26.76 12.29
CA ALA A 452 -10.71 -25.53 12.82
C ALA A 452 -10.67 -24.41 11.77
N SER A 453 -10.29 -24.73 10.55
CA SER A 453 -10.22 -23.79 9.43
C SER A 453 -11.61 -23.32 8.97
N ASP A 454 -12.59 -24.22 8.93
CA ASP A 454 -13.99 -23.89 8.63
C ASP A 454 -14.57 -22.95 9.72
N PHE A 455 -14.28 -23.22 10.99
CA PHE A 455 -14.65 -22.32 12.08
C PHE A 455 -14.04 -20.92 11.88
N ALA A 456 -12.75 -20.86 11.53
CA ALA A 456 -12.05 -19.61 11.24
C ALA A 456 -12.66 -18.85 10.06
N THR A 457 -12.94 -19.58 8.97
CA THR A 457 -13.60 -19.02 7.78
C THR A 457 -14.93 -18.36 8.18
N ASN A 458 -15.76 -19.08 8.93
CA ASN A 458 -17.07 -18.59 9.35
C ASN A 458 -16.97 -17.41 10.33
N ALA A 459 -16.11 -17.50 11.34
CA ALA A 459 -16.02 -16.50 12.40
C ALA A 459 -15.40 -15.16 11.92
N ILE A 460 -14.41 -15.22 11.04
CA ILE A 460 -13.65 -14.02 10.61
C ILE A 460 -14.24 -13.42 9.32
N PHE A 461 -14.50 -14.27 8.31
CA PHE A 461 -14.78 -13.77 6.97
C PHE A 461 -16.27 -13.80 6.61
N LEU A 462 -17.00 -14.84 7.02
CA LEU A 462 -18.41 -14.99 6.67
C LEU A 462 -19.36 -14.42 7.72
N ASN A 463 -18.87 -14.12 8.92
CA ASN A 463 -19.71 -13.54 9.96
C ASN A 463 -20.29 -12.19 9.54
N GLY A 464 -21.60 -12.13 9.34
CA GLY A 464 -22.31 -10.94 8.90
C GLY A 464 -22.19 -10.62 7.39
N LEU A 465 -21.31 -11.28 6.61
CA LEU A 465 -21.16 -11.02 5.18
C LEU A 465 -22.45 -11.27 4.38
N PRO A 466 -23.19 -12.39 4.55
CA PRO A 466 -24.46 -12.59 3.85
C PRO A 466 -25.45 -11.45 4.08
N ALA A 467 -25.60 -11.02 5.33
CA ALA A 467 -26.49 -9.92 5.66
C ALA A 467 -26.02 -8.56 5.09
N GLN A 468 -24.71 -8.34 4.92
CA GLN A 468 -24.18 -7.17 4.22
C GLN A 468 -24.53 -7.21 2.72
N ILE A 469 -24.41 -8.37 2.10
CA ILE A 469 -24.78 -8.58 0.69
C ILE A 469 -26.27 -8.33 0.49
N ASP A 470 -27.12 -8.88 1.35
CA ASP A 470 -28.58 -8.70 1.29
C ASP A 470 -28.95 -7.22 1.40
N SER A 471 -28.31 -6.49 2.31
CA SER A 471 -28.55 -5.06 2.49
C SER A 471 -28.18 -4.24 1.25
N VAL A 472 -27.06 -4.56 0.60
CA VAL A 472 -26.66 -3.91 -0.66
C VAL A 472 -27.61 -4.31 -1.78
N ALA A 473 -27.92 -5.60 -1.93
CA ALA A 473 -28.80 -6.13 -2.98
C ALA A 473 -30.23 -5.54 -2.91
N LYS A 474 -30.71 -5.23 -1.72
CA LYS A 474 -31.99 -4.52 -1.53
C LYS A 474 -32.06 -3.20 -2.29
N TYR A 475 -30.95 -2.45 -2.38
CA TYR A 475 -30.88 -1.15 -3.08
C TYR A 475 -30.25 -1.24 -4.47
N LEU A 476 -29.59 -2.36 -4.78
CA LEU A 476 -28.90 -2.63 -6.06
C LEU A 476 -29.25 -4.03 -6.57
N PRO A 477 -30.53 -4.37 -6.77
CA PRO A 477 -30.96 -5.76 -6.99
C PRO A 477 -30.42 -6.38 -8.28
N THR A 478 -30.09 -5.57 -9.29
CA THR A 478 -29.53 -6.05 -10.58
C THR A 478 -28.05 -5.70 -10.76
N LYS A 479 -27.40 -5.19 -9.71
CA LYS A 479 -26.02 -4.69 -9.74
C LYS A 479 -25.19 -5.21 -8.57
N THR A 480 -25.62 -6.28 -7.92
CA THR A 480 -24.90 -6.96 -6.83
C THR A 480 -24.73 -8.41 -7.22
N TRP A 481 -23.48 -8.86 -7.23
CA TRP A 481 -23.10 -10.23 -7.51
C TRP A 481 -22.21 -10.75 -6.39
N TYR A 482 -22.28 -12.08 -6.19
CA TYR A 482 -21.44 -12.79 -5.24
C TYR A 482 -20.74 -13.95 -5.94
N TYR A 483 -19.45 -14.18 -5.61
CA TYR A 483 -18.72 -15.37 -6.01
C TYR A 483 -18.05 -16.03 -4.80
N ARG A 484 -17.82 -17.34 -4.91
CA ARG A 484 -16.92 -18.09 -4.04
C ARG A 484 -15.84 -18.75 -4.89
N PHE A 485 -14.58 -18.53 -4.49
CA PHE A 485 -13.44 -19.16 -5.14
C PHE A 485 -13.16 -20.53 -4.50
N ASP A 486 -13.27 -21.61 -5.27
CA ASP A 486 -13.23 -22.99 -4.77
C ASP A 486 -12.01 -23.79 -5.24
N TRP A 487 -11.13 -23.22 -6.07
CA TRP A 487 -9.99 -23.93 -6.62
C TRP A 487 -9.03 -24.37 -5.51
N SER A 488 -8.71 -25.69 -5.46
CA SER A 488 -7.88 -26.32 -4.44
C SER A 488 -7.10 -27.52 -5.00
N GLN A 489 -6.62 -27.40 -6.24
CA GLN A 489 -5.90 -28.48 -6.93
C GLN A 489 -4.38 -28.37 -6.77
N GLN A 490 -3.92 -27.82 -5.65
CA GLN A 490 -2.50 -27.80 -5.31
C GLN A 490 -1.97 -29.24 -5.15
N VAL A 491 -0.65 -29.40 -5.26
CA VAL A 491 -0.01 -30.67 -4.91
C VAL A 491 -0.16 -30.98 -3.42
N ALA A 492 -0.29 -32.26 -3.07
CA ALA A 492 -0.32 -32.68 -1.67
C ALA A 492 1.02 -32.32 -0.96
N PRO A 493 0.99 -31.90 0.31
CA PRO A 493 -0.16 -31.78 1.21
C PRO A 493 -0.85 -30.40 1.15
N PHE A 494 -0.44 -29.49 0.27
CA PHE A 494 -0.92 -28.10 0.25
C PHE A 494 -2.41 -28.03 -0.09
N ASN A 495 -2.94 -28.93 -0.91
CA ASN A 495 -4.35 -29.01 -1.24
C ASN A 495 -5.24 -29.31 -0.04
N THR A 496 -4.75 -30.08 0.95
CA THR A 496 -5.48 -30.41 2.17
C THR A 496 -5.20 -29.42 3.30
N VAL A 497 -4.02 -28.81 3.32
CA VAL A 497 -3.60 -27.87 4.38
C VAL A 497 -4.13 -26.46 4.09
N TYR A 498 -4.03 -26.00 2.87
CA TYR A 498 -4.45 -24.65 2.47
C TYR A 498 -5.77 -24.65 1.70
N GLY A 499 -5.95 -25.55 0.74
CA GLY A 499 -7.14 -25.55 -0.11
C GLY A 499 -7.29 -24.23 -0.88
N ALA A 500 -8.52 -23.77 -1.07
CA ALA A 500 -8.83 -22.45 -1.60
C ALA A 500 -8.60 -21.37 -0.53
N THR A 501 -7.35 -21.17 -0.15
CA THR A 501 -6.94 -20.31 0.97
C THR A 501 -7.18 -18.84 0.71
N HIS A 502 -7.22 -18.04 1.79
CA HIS A 502 -7.36 -16.58 1.75
C HIS A 502 -6.34 -15.91 0.82
N GLY A 503 -6.83 -15.08 -0.09
CA GLY A 503 -6.01 -14.30 -1.02
C GLY A 503 -5.53 -15.03 -2.27
N LEU A 504 -5.72 -16.35 -2.35
CA LEU A 504 -5.27 -17.14 -3.50
C LEU A 504 -6.00 -16.73 -4.81
N ASP A 505 -7.26 -16.33 -4.72
CA ASP A 505 -8.05 -15.81 -5.83
C ASP A 505 -7.41 -14.57 -6.51
N THR A 506 -6.64 -13.78 -5.76
CA THR A 506 -5.92 -12.61 -6.30
C THR A 506 -4.91 -13.01 -7.38
N VAL A 507 -4.20 -14.12 -7.17
CA VAL A 507 -3.24 -14.66 -8.16
C VAL A 507 -3.94 -14.97 -9.48
N PHE A 508 -5.12 -15.57 -9.41
CA PHE A 508 -5.94 -15.90 -10.59
C PHE A 508 -6.51 -14.64 -11.26
N MET A 509 -6.91 -13.65 -10.48
CA MET A 509 -7.41 -12.37 -11.01
C MET A 509 -6.31 -11.58 -11.73
N PHE A 510 -5.13 -11.48 -11.14
CA PHE A 510 -3.98 -10.84 -11.78
C PHE A 510 -3.32 -11.71 -12.84
N HIS A 511 -3.58 -13.01 -12.83
CA HIS A 511 -2.94 -14.03 -13.68
C HIS A 511 -1.41 -14.06 -13.52
N ASN A 512 -0.94 -13.93 -12.28
CA ASN A 512 0.48 -13.91 -11.93
C ASN A 512 0.87 -15.23 -11.26
N PHE A 513 1.15 -16.26 -12.08
CA PHE A 513 1.53 -17.59 -11.62
C PHE A 513 3.05 -17.77 -11.45
N GLY A 514 3.82 -16.70 -11.53
CA GLY A 514 5.25 -16.70 -11.25
C GLY A 514 5.58 -16.73 -9.75
N THR A 515 6.82 -16.48 -9.42
CA THR A 515 7.29 -16.45 -8.03
C THR A 515 6.61 -15.34 -7.23
N ASN A 516 5.81 -15.74 -6.24
CA ASN A 516 5.15 -14.86 -5.27
C ASN A 516 4.85 -15.66 -3.99
N ILE A 517 4.17 -15.05 -3.02
CA ILE A 517 3.83 -15.67 -1.73
C ILE A 517 2.93 -16.91 -1.85
N PHE A 518 2.28 -17.12 -2.98
CA PHE A 518 1.39 -18.27 -3.24
C PHE A 518 2.01 -19.28 -4.22
N SER A 519 3.31 -19.18 -4.57
CA SER A 519 3.94 -20.08 -5.53
C SER A 519 3.83 -21.56 -5.15
N PHE A 520 3.69 -21.87 -3.86
CA PHE A 520 3.44 -23.22 -3.37
C PHE A 520 2.12 -23.82 -3.86
N ALA A 521 1.14 -22.99 -4.24
CA ALA A 521 -0.19 -23.43 -4.58
C ALA A 521 -0.32 -23.93 -6.02
N TYR A 522 0.60 -23.58 -6.89
CA TYR A 522 0.58 -23.99 -8.29
C TYR A 522 1.98 -24.44 -8.71
N GLY A 523 2.08 -25.62 -9.31
CA GLY A 523 3.29 -26.08 -9.97
C GLY A 523 3.54 -25.29 -11.26
N GLU A 524 4.47 -25.77 -12.09
CA GLU A 524 4.59 -25.24 -13.44
C GLU A 524 3.22 -25.30 -14.15
N ALA A 525 2.75 -24.13 -14.56
CA ALA A 525 1.49 -24.00 -15.30
C ALA A 525 1.71 -24.34 -16.78
#